data_d8d602621b57512237602ce3553d5282
#
_entry.id   d8d602621b57512237602ce3553d5282
#
_cell.length_a   1.000
_cell.length_b   1.000
_cell.length_c   1.000
_cell.angle_alpha   90.00
_cell.angle_beta   90.00
_cell.angle_gamma   90.00
#
_symmetry.space_group_name_H-M   'P 1'
#
loop_
_entity.id
_entity.type
_entity.pdbx_description
1 polymer ?
#
loop_
_entity_poly.entity_id
_entity_poly.type
_entity_poly.pdbx_seq_one_letter_code
_entity_poly.pdbx_strand_id
1 'polypeptide(L)'
;EMCDSDWSSDVCSSDLRKIINISPAGETDWKTEYLDYQLSIKMVDSPEEAIAHINTYGSGHTDSIVTSNSDTASSFMDLVDSGNVLWNCSTRFSDGYRYGLGAEVGISTNKIHARGPVGMEGLLIYKWKLVGNGQIVKDYAENKRSFTHRRLNKDFKQ
;
A
#
# COMPACT_ATOMS: atom_id res chain seq x y z
N GLU A 1 -24.81 -15.66 13.85
CA GLU A 1 -24.76 -17.04 13.33
C GLU A 1 -23.73 -17.06 12.23
N MET A 2 -22.64 -17.80 12.47
CA MET A 2 -21.65 -18.06 11.41
C MET A 2 -22.33 -18.95 10.38
N CYS A 3 -22.23 -18.54 9.17
CA CYS A 3 -22.70 -19.29 8.05
C CYS A 3 -21.91 -20.60 7.92
N ASP A 4 -22.60 -21.69 7.74
CA ASP A 4 -22.04 -23.04 7.70
C ASP A 4 -21.36 -23.34 6.36
N SER A 5 -20.44 -24.27 6.33
CA SER A 5 -19.37 -24.50 5.36
C SER A 5 -19.70 -24.90 3.92
N ASP A 6 -20.93 -24.70 3.45
CA ASP A 6 -21.34 -24.96 2.05
C ASP A 6 -21.63 -23.65 1.26
N TRP A 7 -20.68 -22.73 1.35
CA TRP A 7 -20.84 -21.37 0.83
C TRP A 7 -20.34 -21.22 -0.61
N SER A 8 -21.27 -21.18 -1.52
CA SER A 8 -21.06 -20.40 -2.75
C SER A 8 -21.33 -18.93 -2.45
N SER A 9 -20.62 -18.01 -3.08
CA SER A 9 -20.85 -16.55 -3.01
C SER A 9 -22.32 -16.13 -3.19
N ASP A 10 -23.14 -17.02 -3.73
CA ASP A 10 -24.57 -16.84 -3.98
C ASP A 10 -25.44 -16.94 -2.71
N VAL A 11 -25.00 -17.63 -1.66
CA VAL A 11 -25.84 -17.90 -0.48
C VAL A 11 -25.90 -16.67 0.43
N CYS A 12 -24.78 -15.97 0.69
CA CYS A 12 -24.80 -14.75 1.50
C CYS A 12 -25.44 -13.57 0.77
N SER A 13 -25.26 -13.46 -0.53
CA SER A 13 -25.99 -12.46 -1.32
C SER A 13 -27.49 -12.73 -1.27
N SER A 14 -27.92 -14.01 -1.19
CA SER A 14 -29.33 -14.37 -1.04
C SER A 14 -29.92 -13.96 0.31
N ASP A 15 -29.16 -14.06 1.40
CA ASP A 15 -29.61 -13.67 2.73
C ASP A 15 -29.66 -12.15 2.92
N LEU A 16 -28.65 -11.44 2.41
CA LEU A 16 -28.67 -9.98 2.38
C LEU A 16 -29.83 -9.45 1.53
N ARG A 17 -30.17 -10.11 0.41
CA ARG A 17 -31.33 -9.76 -0.44
C ARG A 17 -32.68 -9.89 0.28
N LYS A 18 -32.77 -10.72 1.32
CA LYS A 18 -33.98 -10.80 2.13
C LYS A 18 -34.16 -9.58 3.05
N ILE A 19 -33.07 -8.89 3.35
CA ILE A 19 -33.03 -7.75 4.28
C ILE A 19 -33.03 -6.43 3.53
N ILE A 20 -32.26 -6.34 2.44
CA ILE A 20 -32.11 -5.13 1.62
C ILE A 20 -32.24 -5.47 0.14
N ASN A 21 -32.73 -4.50 -0.62
CA ASN A 21 -32.83 -4.66 -2.09
C ASN A 21 -31.47 -4.44 -2.73
N ILE A 22 -30.77 -5.52 -3.08
CA ILE A 22 -29.46 -5.50 -3.73
C ILE A 22 -29.46 -6.32 -5.02
N SER A 23 -28.66 -5.88 -5.98
CA SER A 23 -28.42 -6.60 -7.24
C SER A 23 -27.24 -7.55 -7.06
N PRO A 24 -27.22 -8.69 -7.79
CA PRO A 24 -26.04 -9.56 -7.82
C PRO A 24 -24.86 -8.82 -8.43
N ALA A 25 -23.68 -8.95 -7.80
CA ALA A 25 -22.44 -8.48 -8.38
C ALA A 25 -21.93 -9.48 -9.44
N GLY A 26 -21.40 -8.96 -10.54
CA GLY A 26 -20.71 -9.73 -11.58
C GLY A 26 -19.19 -9.56 -11.49
N GLU A 27 -18.44 -10.27 -12.31
CA GLU A 27 -16.97 -10.22 -12.32
C GLU A 27 -16.39 -8.81 -12.56
N THR A 28 -17.09 -7.98 -13.31
CA THR A 28 -16.67 -6.61 -13.61
C THR A 28 -16.80 -5.69 -12.41
N ASP A 29 -17.72 -5.98 -11.49
CA ASP A 29 -18.01 -5.13 -10.33
C ASP A 29 -16.84 -5.10 -9.35
N TRP A 30 -16.07 -6.19 -9.26
CA TRP A 30 -14.92 -6.27 -8.34
C TRP A 30 -13.79 -5.29 -8.67
N LYS A 31 -13.70 -4.84 -9.92
CA LYS A 31 -12.70 -3.85 -10.39
C LYS A 31 -13.29 -2.47 -10.62
N THR A 32 -14.60 -2.32 -10.45
CA THR A 32 -15.28 -1.06 -10.78
C THR A 32 -15.17 -0.07 -9.63
N GLU A 33 -14.65 1.10 -9.93
CA GLU A 33 -14.75 2.28 -9.08
C GLU A 33 -16.01 3.05 -9.49
N TYR A 34 -17.06 2.98 -8.68
CA TYR A 34 -18.37 3.52 -9.06
C TYR A 34 -18.44 5.04 -9.02
N LEU A 35 -17.58 5.71 -8.25
CA LEU A 35 -17.58 7.17 -8.05
C LEU A 35 -18.94 7.70 -7.56
N ASP A 36 -19.67 6.89 -6.81
CA ASP A 36 -21.02 7.14 -6.31
C ASP A 36 -21.21 6.42 -4.97
N TYR A 37 -22.38 6.61 -4.31
CA TYR A 37 -22.78 5.88 -3.11
C TYR A 37 -23.19 4.44 -3.43
N GLN A 38 -22.29 3.72 -4.08
CA GLN A 38 -22.45 2.34 -4.51
C GLN A 38 -21.21 1.54 -4.13
N LEU A 39 -21.40 0.30 -3.70
CA LEU A 39 -20.31 -0.60 -3.35
C LEU A 39 -20.66 -2.04 -3.69
N SER A 40 -19.64 -2.87 -3.92
CA SER A 40 -19.75 -4.31 -4.07
C SER A 40 -19.39 -5.01 -2.77
N ILE A 41 -20.14 -6.05 -2.39
CA ILE A 41 -19.90 -6.86 -1.21
C ILE A 41 -19.66 -8.30 -1.65
N LYS A 42 -18.54 -8.87 -1.20
CA LYS A 42 -18.24 -10.30 -1.35
C LYS A 42 -18.05 -10.92 0.03
N MET A 43 -18.71 -12.04 0.25
CA MET A 43 -18.41 -12.91 1.39
C MET A 43 -17.29 -13.86 1.00
N VAL A 44 -16.43 -14.17 1.94
CA VAL A 44 -15.28 -15.08 1.77
C VAL A 44 -15.13 -15.95 3.03
N ASP A 45 -14.55 -17.13 2.86
CA ASP A 45 -14.49 -18.13 3.95
C ASP A 45 -13.28 -17.90 4.87
N SER A 46 -12.30 -17.13 4.43
CA SER A 46 -11.09 -16.92 5.23
C SER A 46 -10.40 -15.57 4.95
N PRO A 47 -9.56 -15.08 5.87
CA PRO A 47 -8.72 -13.91 5.63
C PRO A 47 -7.80 -14.07 4.41
N GLU A 48 -7.29 -15.27 4.14
CA GLU A 48 -6.42 -15.57 3.01
C GLU A 48 -7.16 -15.39 1.69
N GLU A 49 -8.41 -15.81 1.61
CA GLU A 49 -9.26 -15.59 0.45
C GLU A 49 -9.54 -14.09 0.25
N ALA A 50 -9.81 -13.36 1.34
CA ALA A 50 -9.98 -11.91 1.29
C ALA A 50 -8.73 -11.22 0.73
N ILE A 51 -7.55 -11.57 1.21
CA ILE A 51 -6.26 -11.04 0.76
C ILE A 51 -6.04 -11.35 -0.72
N ALA A 52 -6.29 -12.59 -1.15
CA ALA A 52 -6.16 -12.98 -2.54
C ALA A 52 -7.11 -12.19 -3.45
N HIS A 53 -8.35 -11.99 -3.00
CA HIS A 53 -9.34 -11.20 -3.72
C HIS A 53 -8.92 -9.72 -3.84
N ILE A 54 -8.49 -9.10 -2.75
CA ILE A 54 -8.01 -7.72 -2.73
C ILE A 54 -6.81 -7.54 -3.67
N ASN A 55 -5.82 -8.44 -3.59
CA ASN A 55 -4.62 -8.37 -4.43
C ASN A 55 -4.92 -8.60 -5.92
N THR A 56 -6.04 -9.27 -6.24
CA THR A 56 -6.46 -9.53 -7.63
C THR A 56 -7.27 -8.38 -8.22
N TYR A 57 -8.18 -7.81 -7.45
CA TYR A 57 -9.19 -6.88 -7.94
C TYR A 57 -9.03 -5.46 -7.41
N GLY A 58 -8.34 -5.26 -6.29
CA GLY A 58 -8.16 -3.96 -5.66
C GLY A 58 -7.34 -2.98 -6.51
N SER A 59 -7.54 -1.71 -6.26
CA SER A 59 -6.81 -0.62 -6.93
C SER A 59 -5.34 -0.50 -6.50
N GLY A 60 -4.93 -1.20 -5.43
CA GLY A 60 -3.62 -1.05 -4.81
C GLY A 60 -3.44 0.28 -4.05
N HIS A 61 -4.53 1.00 -3.82
CA HIS A 61 -4.48 2.31 -3.18
C HIS A 61 -4.52 2.21 -1.65
N THR A 62 -5.64 1.78 -1.09
CA THR A 62 -5.85 1.76 0.36
C THR A 62 -6.84 0.67 0.75
N ASP A 63 -6.43 -0.21 1.64
CA ASP A 63 -7.25 -1.28 2.19
C ASP A 63 -7.21 -1.27 3.73
N SER A 64 -8.26 -1.78 4.35
CA SER A 64 -8.37 -1.81 5.81
C SER A 64 -9.01 -3.09 6.28
N ILE A 65 -8.52 -3.60 7.41
CA ILE A 65 -9.14 -4.70 8.14
C ILE A 65 -9.74 -4.21 9.45
N VAL A 66 -10.88 -4.78 9.81
CA VAL A 66 -11.49 -4.59 11.13
C VAL A 66 -11.48 -5.94 11.85
N THR A 67 -10.66 -6.08 12.84
CA THR A 67 -10.52 -7.32 13.62
C THR A 67 -9.97 -7.04 15.01
N SER A 68 -10.35 -7.87 15.98
CA SER A 68 -9.74 -7.92 17.31
C SER A 68 -8.54 -8.86 17.40
N ASN A 69 -8.31 -9.69 16.38
CA ASN A 69 -7.20 -10.65 16.33
C ASN A 69 -5.96 -9.98 15.73
N SER A 70 -4.92 -9.79 16.54
CA SER A 70 -3.67 -9.14 16.15
C SER A 70 -2.88 -9.93 15.10
N ASP A 71 -2.92 -11.27 15.15
CA ASP A 71 -2.16 -12.11 14.22
C ASP A 71 -2.79 -12.04 12.82
N THR A 72 -4.13 -12.08 12.76
CA THR A 72 -4.88 -11.86 11.51
C THR A 72 -4.62 -10.46 10.96
N ALA A 73 -4.60 -9.43 11.81
CA ALA A 73 -4.31 -8.07 11.39
C ALA A 73 -2.89 -7.94 10.82
N SER A 74 -1.89 -8.51 11.51
CA SER A 74 -0.50 -8.51 11.05
C SER A 74 -0.37 -9.20 9.69
N SER A 75 -0.93 -10.39 9.55
CA SER A 75 -0.91 -11.14 8.29
C SER A 75 -1.57 -10.35 7.15
N PHE A 76 -2.70 -9.70 7.42
CA PHE A 76 -3.38 -8.85 6.44
C PHE A 76 -2.50 -7.67 6.02
N MET A 77 -1.90 -6.96 6.98
CA MET A 77 -1.06 -5.80 6.71
C MET A 77 0.22 -6.17 5.94
N ASP A 78 0.75 -7.37 6.15
CA ASP A 78 1.96 -7.85 5.46
C ASP A 78 1.68 -8.36 4.05
N LEU A 79 0.50 -8.96 3.82
CA LEU A 79 0.20 -9.70 2.59
C LEU A 79 -0.67 -8.92 1.60
N VAL A 80 -1.41 -7.90 2.04
CA VAL A 80 -2.17 -7.03 1.13
C VAL A 80 -1.22 -6.06 0.43
N ASP A 81 -1.23 -6.12 -0.90
CA ASP A 81 -0.31 -5.35 -1.74
C ASP A 81 -0.89 -4.00 -2.15
N SER A 82 -1.17 -3.15 -1.18
CA SER A 82 -1.66 -1.78 -1.39
C SER A 82 -0.68 -0.74 -0.86
N GLY A 83 -0.79 0.48 -1.36
CA GLY A 83 0.05 1.60 -0.93
C GLY A 83 -0.16 1.98 0.53
N ASN A 84 -1.37 1.73 1.05
CA ASN A 84 -1.74 1.93 2.44
C ASN A 84 -2.57 0.75 2.91
N VAL A 85 -2.18 0.14 4.03
CA VAL A 85 -2.94 -0.92 4.67
C VAL A 85 -3.17 -0.55 6.12
N LEU A 86 -4.42 -0.59 6.56
CA LEU A 86 -4.88 -0.02 7.82
C LEU A 86 -5.55 -1.08 8.68
N TRP A 87 -5.44 -0.94 9.98
CA TRP A 87 -6.08 -1.82 10.95
C TRP A 87 -6.94 -1.01 11.92
N ASN A 88 -8.23 -1.36 12.01
CA ASN A 88 -9.22 -0.76 12.92
C ASN A 88 -9.31 0.78 12.83
N CYS A 89 -9.05 1.33 11.66
CA CYS A 89 -9.22 2.75 11.44
C CYS A 89 -9.78 3.04 10.02
N SER A 90 -10.27 4.25 9.83
CA SER A 90 -10.86 4.67 8.57
C SER A 90 -9.81 4.75 7.46
N THR A 91 -10.15 4.28 6.27
CA THR A 91 -9.34 4.46 5.05
C THR A 91 -9.08 5.93 4.72
N ARG A 92 -9.86 6.86 5.25
CA ARG A 92 -9.64 8.31 5.11
C ARG A 92 -8.41 8.84 5.87
N PHE A 93 -7.74 8.01 6.68
CA PHE A 93 -6.42 8.34 7.21
C PHE A 93 -5.32 8.25 6.16
N SER A 94 -5.56 7.62 5.02
CA SER A 94 -4.63 7.62 3.88
C SER A 94 -4.54 9.03 3.26
N ASP A 95 -3.68 9.85 3.83
CA ASP A 95 -3.55 11.28 3.52
C ASP A 95 -2.17 11.76 3.98
N GLY A 96 -1.45 12.42 3.08
CA GLY A 96 -0.09 12.89 3.35
C GLY A 96 0.01 13.86 4.53
N TYR A 97 -0.99 14.70 4.75
CA TYR A 97 -1.02 15.58 5.91
C TYR A 97 -1.17 14.80 7.22
N ARG A 98 -2.06 13.79 7.24
CA ARG A 98 -2.27 12.93 8.41
C ARG A 98 -1.08 12.04 8.72
N TYR A 99 -0.29 11.69 7.70
CA TYR A 99 0.98 10.96 7.86
C TYR A 99 2.15 11.86 8.27
N GLY A 100 1.92 13.16 8.44
CA GLY A 100 2.96 14.10 8.83
C GLY A 100 3.90 14.52 7.71
N LEU A 101 3.53 14.30 6.45
CA LEU A 101 4.32 14.68 5.28
C LEU A 101 4.17 16.17 4.90
N GLY A 102 3.38 16.92 5.66
CA GLY A 102 3.16 18.37 5.50
C GLY A 102 2.24 18.75 4.34
N ALA A 103 2.20 17.96 3.28
CA ALA A 103 1.35 18.14 2.12
C ALA A 103 1.10 16.81 1.42
N GLU A 104 0.10 16.77 0.55
CA GLU A 104 -0.10 15.68 -0.39
C GLU A 104 -0.21 16.23 -1.81
N VAL A 105 0.62 15.73 -2.69
CA VAL A 105 0.60 16.05 -4.13
C VAL A 105 -0.19 14.99 -4.89
N GLY A 106 -0.27 13.81 -4.32
CA GLY A 106 -1.00 12.67 -4.84
C GLY A 106 -0.70 11.41 -4.03
N ILE A 107 -1.33 10.30 -4.42
CA ILE A 107 -1.08 8.97 -3.87
C ILE A 107 -0.63 8.07 -5.01
N SER A 108 0.55 7.46 -4.86
CA SER A 108 1.09 6.50 -5.82
C SER A 108 0.80 5.07 -5.39
N THR A 109 0.28 4.27 -6.30
CA THR A 109 0.10 2.82 -6.13
C THR A 109 1.28 2.02 -6.69
N ASN A 110 2.20 2.67 -7.41
CA ASN A 110 3.36 2.05 -8.03
C ASN A 110 4.42 1.60 -7.01
N LYS A 111 5.26 0.65 -7.43
CA LYS A 111 6.39 0.11 -6.63
C LYS A 111 7.76 0.61 -7.08
N ILE A 112 7.83 1.60 -8.00
CA ILE A 112 9.09 2.02 -8.64
C ILE A 112 9.72 3.22 -7.92
N HIS A 113 8.94 4.18 -7.45
CA HIS A 113 9.43 5.39 -6.78
C HIS A 113 8.75 5.58 -5.42
N ALA A 114 8.07 6.71 -5.22
CA ALA A 114 7.21 6.90 -4.06
C ALA A 114 6.02 5.96 -4.13
N ARG A 115 5.60 5.43 -3.00
CA ARG A 115 4.38 4.62 -2.84
C ARG A 115 3.57 5.16 -1.67
N GLY A 116 2.24 5.10 -1.78
CA GLY A 116 1.34 5.73 -0.81
C GLY A 116 1.29 7.26 -1.00
N PRO A 117 0.93 8.02 0.02
CA PRO A 117 0.88 9.48 -0.02
C PRO A 117 2.23 10.10 -0.37
N VAL A 118 2.24 11.01 -1.33
CA VAL A 118 3.44 11.70 -1.83
C VAL A 118 3.40 13.15 -1.37
N GLY A 119 4.27 13.49 -0.43
CA GLY A 119 4.49 14.85 0.04
C GLY A 119 5.67 15.55 -0.64
N MET A 120 6.19 16.59 0.01
CA MET A 120 7.29 17.41 -0.50
C MET A 120 8.52 16.59 -0.90
N GLU A 121 8.92 15.63 -0.07
CA GLU A 121 10.10 14.81 -0.32
C GLU A 121 9.99 13.96 -1.59
N GLY A 122 8.77 13.51 -1.93
CA GLY A 122 8.53 12.75 -3.15
C GLY A 122 8.69 13.57 -4.45
N LEU A 123 8.72 14.90 -4.35
CA LEU A 123 8.95 15.82 -5.47
C LEU A 123 10.42 16.16 -5.65
N LEU A 124 11.27 15.82 -4.70
CA LEU A 124 12.68 16.12 -4.71
C LEU A 124 13.47 14.98 -5.31
N ILE A 125 14.52 15.33 -6.04
CA ILE A 125 15.53 14.40 -6.52
C ILE A 125 16.89 14.84 -5.99
N TYR A 126 17.80 13.90 -5.84
CA TYR A 126 19.17 14.18 -5.45
C TYR A 126 20.11 14.11 -6.65
N LYS A 127 21.23 14.80 -6.54
CA LYS A 127 22.38 14.63 -7.43
C LYS A 127 23.65 14.43 -6.62
N TRP A 128 24.54 13.63 -7.13
CA TRP A 128 25.84 13.43 -6.54
C TRP A 128 26.78 14.55 -6.92
N LYS A 129 27.45 15.13 -5.94
CA LYS A 129 28.57 16.07 -6.13
C LYS A 129 29.84 15.39 -5.61
N LEU A 130 30.76 15.09 -6.52
CA LEU A 130 32.03 14.49 -6.16
C LEU A 130 33.12 15.57 -6.24
N VAL A 131 33.85 15.75 -5.16
CA VAL A 131 34.96 16.71 -5.10
C VAL A 131 36.22 15.93 -4.88
N GLY A 132 37.12 15.98 -5.83
CA GLY A 132 38.41 15.29 -5.78
C GLY A 132 39.58 16.26 -5.88
N ASN A 133 40.78 15.74 -5.70
CA ASN A 133 42.04 16.43 -5.90
C ASN A 133 43.00 15.52 -6.70
N GLY A 134 42.61 15.20 -7.95
CA GLY A 134 43.44 14.41 -8.85
C GLY A 134 43.44 12.89 -8.57
N GLN A 135 42.53 12.37 -7.77
CA GLN A 135 42.41 10.92 -7.57
C GLN A 135 41.93 10.24 -8.85
N ILE A 136 42.54 9.10 -9.17
CA ILE A 136 42.15 8.26 -10.31
C ILE A 136 41.65 6.89 -9.84
N VAL A 137 40.69 6.33 -10.56
CA VAL A 137 40.07 5.04 -10.22
C VAL A 137 41.08 3.89 -10.22
N LYS A 138 42.10 3.97 -11.08
CA LYS A 138 43.15 2.93 -11.21
C LYS A 138 43.85 2.67 -9.88
N ASP A 139 44.16 3.71 -9.10
CA ASP A 139 44.86 3.56 -7.82
C ASP A 139 44.04 2.74 -6.81
N TYR A 140 42.72 2.84 -6.86
CA TYR A 140 41.81 2.06 -6.02
C TYR A 140 41.58 0.65 -6.56
N ALA A 141 41.47 0.49 -7.88
CA ALA A 141 41.33 -0.81 -8.52
C ALA A 141 42.59 -1.70 -8.32
N GLU A 142 43.77 -1.11 -8.31
CA GLU A 142 45.05 -1.79 -8.06
C GLU A 142 45.41 -1.87 -6.56
N ASN A 143 44.48 -1.53 -5.67
CA ASN A 143 44.67 -1.54 -4.20
C ASN A 143 45.84 -0.65 -3.69
N LYS A 144 46.28 0.34 -4.48
CA LYS A 144 47.27 1.33 -4.05
C LYS A 144 46.68 2.33 -3.06
N ARG A 145 45.37 2.51 -3.13
CA ARG A 145 44.57 3.34 -2.20
C ARG A 145 43.32 2.57 -1.78
N SER A 146 42.78 2.91 -0.61
CA SER A 146 41.55 2.34 -0.09
C SER A 146 40.46 3.39 0.10
N PHE A 147 39.20 2.99 -0.04
CA PHE A 147 38.07 3.82 0.33
C PHE A 147 37.91 3.81 1.87
N THR A 148 37.64 4.95 2.45
CA THR A 148 37.40 5.05 3.89
C THR A 148 35.91 5.01 4.24
N HIS A 149 35.02 5.37 3.31
CA HIS A 149 33.56 5.45 3.47
C HIS A 149 33.13 6.10 4.78
N ARG A 150 33.87 7.12 5.22
CA ARG A 150 33.61 7.80 6.47
C ARG A 150 32.44 8.76 6.32
N ARG A 151 31.36 8.57 7.09
CA ARG A 151 30.31 9.57 7.24
C ARG A 151 30.86 10.79 7.97
N LEU A 152 30.66 11.96 7.38
CA LEU A 152 30.98 13.23 8.01
C LEU A 152 29.68 13.94 8.36
N ASN A 153 29.53 14.30 9.64
CA ASN A 153 28.46 15.19 10.10
C ASN A 153 28.85 16.65 9.75
N LYS A 154 28.81 16.97 8.48
CA LYS A 154 29.09 18.33 8.01
C LYS A 154 28.00 18.75 7.04
N ASP A 155 27.39 19.89 7.30
CA ASP A 155 26.61 20.59 6.30
C ASP A 155 27.55 21.02 5.19
N PHE A 156 27.13 20.78 3.95
CA PHE A 156 27.88 21.25 2.79
C PHE A 156 27.68 22.75 2.69
N LYS A 157 28.66 23.50 3.18
CA LYS A 157 28.71 24.95 2.93
C LYS A 157 29.11 25.16 1.46
N GLN A 158 28.25 25.86 0.73
CA GLN A 158 28.56 26.31 -0.63
C GLN A 158 29.68 27.32 -0.60
#